data_bb9dac3037d05e0a69873a1d8aa3308c
#
_entry.id   bb9dac3037d05e0a69873a1d8aa3308c
#
_cell.length_a   1.000
_cell.length_b   1.000
_cell.length_c   1.000
_cell.angle_alpha   90.00
_cell.angle_beta   90.00
_cell.angle_gamma   90.00
#
_symmetry.space_group_name_H-M   'P 1'
#
loop_
_entity.id
_entity.type
_entity.pdbx_description
1 polymer ?
#
loop_
_entity_poly.entity_id
_entity_poly.type
_entity_poly.pdbx_seq_one_letter_code
_entity_poly.pdbx_strand_id
1 'polypeptide(L)'
;VVDEYQRYAGSEAWQRDKAFWQAQRQALPAPASLSAAPLGGRAAGSDIWRMKLEMNADAFRRLASHVPQCQPADLALALTTLWLGRLCNRMDYAAGFIFMRRMGSAALTSTGPVLNVLPLAVHIDAQETLADLAMRLAAQLKKMRRHQRYDAEQIVRDSGKAAGDEPLFGPVLNVKVFDYQLDIDGVEAVTHTLATGP
;
A
#
# COMPACT_ATOMS: atom_id res chain seq x y z
N VAL A 1 3.58 -11.50 19.99
CA VAL A 1 3.99 -11.09 18.62
C VAL A 1 5.30 -11.79 18.24
N VAL A 2 6.35 -11.67 19.05
CA VAL A 2 7.67 -12.27 18.74
C VAL A 2 7.57 -13.79 18.58
N ASP A 3 6.96 -14.49 19.53
CA ASP A 3 6.77 -15.94 19.48
C ASP A 3 5.93 -16.39 18.27
N GLU A 4 4.96 -15.56 17.88
CA GLU A 4 4.16 -15.81 16.68
C GLU A 4 5.01 -15.68 15.41
N TYR A 5 5.88 -14.67 15.37
CA TYR A 5 6.81 -14.49 14.26
C TYR A 5 7.82 -15.65 14.17
N GLN A 6 8.38 -16.06 15.29
CA GLN A 6 9.32 -17.20 15.33
C GLN A 6 8.67 -18.50 14.87
N ARG A 7 7.41 -18.76 15.28
CA ARG A 7 6.65 -19.93 14.79
C ARG A 7 6.29 -19.86 13.31
N TYR A 8 6.13 -18.67 12.78
CA TYR A 8 5.88 -18.49 11.36
C TYR A 8 7.13 -18.72 10.52
N ALA A 9 8.29 -18.24 10.98
CA ALA A 9 9.56 -18.40 10.27
C ALA A 9 9.88 -19.89 10.04
N GLY A 10 10.10 -20.26 8.78
CA GLY A 10 10.39 -21.64 8.37
C GLY A 10 9.18 -22.60 8.34
N SER A 11 7.96 -22.14 8.71
CA SER A 11 6.75 -22.96 8.63
C SER A 11 6.30 -23.19 7.18
N GLU A 12 5.37 -24.15 6.97
CA GLU A 12 4.73 -24.35 5.67
C GLU A 12 4.03 -23.08 5.17
N ALA A 13 3.44 -22.28 6.09
CA ALA A 13 2.84 -20.99 5.74
C ALA A 13 3.89 -20.01 5.19
N TRP A 14 5.06 -19.96 5.82
CA TRP A 14 6.17 -19.15 5.35
C TRP A 14 6.66 -19.60 3.96
N GLN A 15 6.75 -20.90 3.70
CA GLN A 15 7.14 -21.44 2.39
C GLN A 15 6.12 -21.07 1.30
N ARG A 16 4.82 -21.17 1.59
CA ARG A 16 3.76 -20.75 0.66
C ARG A 16 3.84 -19.25 0.35
N ASP A 17 4.06 -18.44 1.38
CA ASP A 17 4.16 -16.98 1.22
C ASP A 17 5.42 -16.62 0.42
N LYS A 18 6.53 -17.30 0.67
CA LYS A 18 7.77 -17.16 -0.10
C LYS A 18 7.55 -17.45 -1.58
N ALA A 19 6.96 -18.59 -1.91
CA ALA A 19 6.69 -18.99 -3.28
C ALA A 19 5.76 -17.98 -3.99
N PHE A 20 4.74 -17.47 -3.28
CA PHE A 20 3.86 -16.46 -3.79
C PHE A 20 4.63 -15.16 -4.15
N TRP A 21 5.46 -14.66 -3.25
CA TRP A 21 6.19 -13.42 -3.48
C TRP A 21 7.31 -13.56 -4.50
N GLN A 22 7.94 -14.72 -4.61
CA GLN A 22 8.89 -15.02 -5.68
C GLN A 22 8.22 -14.93 -7.06
N ALA A 23 7.02 -15.51 -7.21
CA ALA A 23 6.27 -15.45 -8.45
C ALA A 23 5.79 -14.00 -8.75
N GLN A 24 5.27 -13.27 -7.73
CA GLN A 24 4.84 -11.88 -7.90
C GLN A 24 6.01 -10.97 -8.34
N ARG A 25 7.19 -11.20 -7.79
CA ARG A 25 8.35 -10.39 -8.09
C ARG A 25 8.84 -10.53 -9.54
N GLN A 26 8.74 -11.71 -10.12
CA GLN A 26 9.12 -11.92 -11.53
C GLN A 26 8.28 -11.07 -12.49
N ALA A 27 7.03 -10.80 -12.12
CA ALA A 27 6.09 -9.99 -12.88
C ALA A 27 5.98 -8.54 -12.38
N LEU A 28 6.78 -8.15 -11.37
CA LEU A 28 6.70 -6.83 -10.79
C LEU A 28 7.30 -5.79 -11.74
N PRO A 29 6.54 -4.77 -12.16
CA PRO A 29 7.07 -3.69 -13.00
C PRO A 29 8.05 -2.80 -12.21
N ALA A 30 8.79 -1.95 -12.93
CA ALA A 30 9.69 -0.99 -12.32
C ALA A 30 8.94 -0.04 -11.36
N PRO A 31 9.58 0.40 -10.27
CA PRO A 31 8.99 1.37 -9.35
C PRO A 31 8.61 2.67 -10.07
N ALA A 32 7.46 3.25 -9.71
CA ALA A 32 7.15 4.61 -10.11
C ALA A 32 8.02 5.60 -9.34
N SER A 33 8.36 6.73 -9.97
CA SER A 33 9.03 7.85 -9.30
C SER A 33 8.38 9.15 -9.74
N LEU A 34 8.14 10.02 -8.77
CA LEU A 34 7.75 11.42 -9.01
C LEU A 34 8.98 12.33 -9.17
N SER A 35 10.17 11.79 -9.00
CA SER A 35 11.44 12.49 -9.15
C SER A 35 12.15 12.07 -10.42
N ALA A 36 12.80 13.02 -11.09
CA ALA A 36 13.73 12.73 -12.18
C ALA A 36 15.09 12.20 -11.69
N ALA A 37 15.34 12.29 -10.37
CA ALA A 37 16.57 11.75 -9.78
C ALA A 37 16.52 10.20 -9.75
N PRO A 38 17.68 9.52 -9.83
CA PRO A 38 17.75 8.08 -9.71
C PRO A 38 17.15 7.59 -8.39
N LEU A 39 16.37 6.50 -8.44
CA LEU A 39 15.87 5.82 -7.26
C LEU A 39 17.07 5.24 -6.49
N GLY A 40 17.16 5.51 -5.19
CA GLY A 40 18.24 5.01 -4.32
C GLY A 40 19.24 6.05 -3.85
N GLY A 41 19.21 7.26 -4.37
CA GLY A 41 19.97 8.39 -3.79
C GLY A 41 19.35 8.83 -2.46
N ARG A 42 20.04 8.63 -1.36
CA ARG A 42 19.67 9.25 -0.08
C ARG A 42 19.84 10.76 -0.22
N ALA A 43 18.74 11.50 -0.34
CA ALA A 43 18.77 12.94 -0.15
C ALA A 43 19.04 13.19 1.34
N ALA A 44 20.22 13.75 1.64
CA ALA A 44 20.54 14.20 2.97
C ALA A 44 19.65 15.43 3.29
N GLY A 45 18.86 15.34 4.36
CA GLY A 45 18.10 16.48 4.89
C GLY A 45 16.91 16.85 4.01
N SER A 46 15.89 16.03 4.02
CA SER A 46 14.65 16.36 3.30
C SER A 46 13.65 16.96 4.27
N ASP A 47 13.24 18.18 4.00
CA ASP A 47 12.00 18.71 4.54
C ASP A 47 10.84 17.87 4.03
N ILE A 48 9.91 17.53 4.93
CA ILE A 48 8.71 16.80 4.56
C ILE A 48 7.70 17.79 3.99
N TRP A 49 7.42 17.63 2.71
CA TRP A 49 6.37 18.39 2.06
C TRP A 49 5.03 17.66 2.21
N ARG A 50 4.06 18.32 2.83
CA ARG A 50 2.72 17.80 2.96
C ARG A 50 1.78 18.61 2.09
N MET A 51 1.11 17.94 1.17
CA MET A 51 0.01 18.50 0.41
C MET A 51 -1.29 17.84 0.85
N LYS A 52 -2.32 18.66 1.12
CA LYS A 52 -3.66 18.19 1.39
C LYS A 52 -4.53 18.49 0.17
N LEU A 53 -5.14 17.43 -0.37
CA LEU A 53 -6.14 17.55 -1.42
C LEU A 53 -7.46 17.03 -0.86
N GLU A 54 -8.50 17.84 -0.92
CA GLU A 54 -9.83 17.45 -0.50
C GLU A 54 -10.72 17.22 -1.72
N MET A 55 -11.33 16.06 -1.77
CA MET A 55 -12.36 15.77 -2.76
C MET A 55 -13.73 16.08 -2.16
N ASN A 56 -14.57 16.76 -2.93
CA ASN A 56 -15.95 17.02 -2.52
C ASN A 56 -16.69 15.69 -2.32
N ALA A 57 -17.26 15.48 -1.13
CA ALA A 57 -17.93 14.24 -0.75
C ALA A 57 -19.13 13.92 -1.67
N ASP A 58 -19.85 14.93 -2.16
CA ASP A 58 -20.96 14.73 -3.08
C ASP A 58 -20.48 14.29 -4.46
N ALA A 59 -19.36 14.84 -4.93
CA ALA A 59 -18.74 14.42 -6.18
C ALA A 59 -18.29 12.97 -6.09
N PHE A 60 -17.66 12.58 -4.97
CA PHE A 60 -17.25 11.19 -4.77
C PHE A 60 -18.45 10.24 -4.65
N ARG A 61 -19.51 10.63 -3.94
CA ARG A 61 -20.76 9.84 -3.84
C ARG A 61 -21.43 9.67 -5.20
N ARG A 62 -21.49 10.72 -6.01
CA ARG A 62 -22.02 10.62 -7.39
C ARG A 62 -21.19 9.66 -8.22
N LEU A 63 -19.86 9.74 -8.18
CA LEU A 63 -18.99 8.79 -8.87
C LEU A 63 -19.25 7.36 -8.40
N ALA A 64 -19.27 7.13 -7.08
CA ALA A 64 -19.51 5.82 -6.49
C ALA A 64 -20.88 5.23 -6.88
N SER A 65 -21.91 6.06 -7.06
CA SER A 65 -23.24 5.60 -7.48
C SER A 65 -23.27 5.04 -8.91
N HIS A 66 -22.30 5.40 -9.76
CA HIS A 66 -22.16 4.84 -11.11
C HIS A 66 -21.41 3.49 -11.11
N VAL A 67 -20.78 3.14 -10.01
CA VAL A 67 -19.99 1.90 -9.85
C VAL A 67 -20.37 1.19 -8.54
N PRO A 68 -21.64 0.83 -8.33
CA PRO A 68 -22.15 0.33 -7.05
C PRO A 68 -21.54 -1.03 -6.63
N GLN A 69 -20.89 -1.72 -7.56
CA GLN A 69 -20.17 -2.97 -7.30
C GLN A 69 -18.80 -2.74 -6.61
N CYS A 70 -18.29 -1.52 -6.61
CA CYS A 70 -17.00 -1.18 -6.00
C CYS A 70 -17.18 -0.65 -4.57
N GLN A 71 -16.32 -1.08 -3.66
CA GLN A 71 -16.25 -0.44 -2.36
C GLN A 71 -15.61 0.96 -2.48
N PRO A 72 -16.04 1.96 -1.69
CA PRO A 72 -15.48 3.31 -1.75
C PRO A 72 -13.94 3.35 -1.61
N ALA A 73 -13.38 2.48 -0.76
CA ALA A 73 -11.93 2.38 -0.59
C ALA A 73 -11.21 1.88 -1.84
N ASP A 74 -11.77 0.90 -2.53
CA ASP A 74 -11.21 0.33 -3.75
C ASP A 74 -11.28 1.35 -4.89
N LEU A 75 -12.38 2.10 -4.96
CA LEU A 75 -12.55 3.19 -5.91
C LEU A 75 -11.54 4.32 -5.66
N ALA A 76 -11.35 4.73 -4.41
CA ALA A 76 -10.34 5.73 -4.05
C ALA A 76 -8.92 5.27 -4.41
N LEU A 77 -8.62 3.99 -4.17
CA LEU A 77 -7.34 3.40 -4.57
C LEU A 77 -7.17 3.42 -6.09
N ALA A 78 -8.18 3.01 -6.86
CA ALA A 78 -8.13 3.02 -8.32
C ALA A 78 -7.91 4.44 -8.87
N LEU A 79 -8.62 5.43 -8.35
CA LEU A 79 -8.42 6.84 -8.72
C LEU A 79 -6.99 7.31 -8.41
N THR A 80 -6.47 6.96 -7.24
CA THR A 80 -5.11 7.33 -6.83
C THR A 80 -4.06 6.67 -7.71
N THR A 81 -4.22 5.39 -8.02
CA THR A 81 -3.29 4.68 -8.90
C THR A 81 -3.34 5.22 -10.33
N LEU A 82 -4.52 5.51 -10.86
CA LEU A 82 -4.67 6.14 -12.17
C LEU A 82 -4.01 7.53 -12.23
N TRP A 83 -4.21 8.33 -11.19
CA TRP A 83 -3.59 9.65 -11.05
C TRP A 83 -2.07 9.57 -10.99
N LEU A 84 -1.51 8.66 -10.17
CA LEU A 84 -0.06 8.43 -10.08
C LEU A 84 0.52 7.96 -11.42
N GLY A 85 -0.13 7.03 -12.10
CA GLY A 85 0.31 6.55 -13.40
C GLY A 85 0.42 7.69 -14.42
N ARG A 86 -0.56 8.60 -14.43
CA ARG A 86 -0.53 9.80 -15.28
C ARG A 86 0.60 10.76 -14.90
N LEU A 87 0.80 11.01 -13.61
CA LEU A 87 1.88 11.89 -13.14
C LEU A 87 3.27 11.34 -13.48
N CYS A 88 3.45 10.03 -13.34
CA CYS A 88 4.72 9.36 -13.63
C CYS A 88 4.89 9.02 -15.13
N ASN A 89 3.87 9.29 -15.95
CA ASN A 89 3.78 8.85 -17.34
C ASN A 89 4.06 7.34 -17.50
N ARG A 90 3.41 6.53 -16.66
CA ARG A 90 3.58 5.07 -16.61
C ARG A 90 2.21 4.38 -16.57
N MET A 91 2.05 3.39 -17.44
CA MET A 91 0.87 2.51 -17.42
C MET A 91 1.10 1.27 -16.55
N ASP A 92 2.37 0.86 -16.42
CA ASP A 92 2.83 -0.25 -15.57
C ASP A 92 3.85 0.28 -14.56
N TYR A 93 3.59 0.05 -13.28
CA TYR A 93 4.52 0.44 -12.22
C TYR A 93 4.26 -0.30 -10.91
N ALA A 94 5.28 -0.35 -10.05
CA ALA A 94 5.16 -0.83 -8.68
C ALA A 94 4.98 0.32 -7.70
N ALA A 95 3.95 0.23 -6.87
CA ALA A 95 3.71 1.06 -5.70
C ALA A 95 3.81 0.22 -4.42
N GLY A 96 4.14 0.83 -3.29
CA GLY A 96 4.02 0.18 -1.98
C GLY A 96 2.58 0.26 -1.48
N PHE A 97 2.09 -0.81 -0.85
CA PHE A 97 0.80 -0.78 -0.17
C PHE A 97 0.96 -1.22 1.28
N ILE A 98 0.37 -0.44 2.21
CA ILE A 98 0.49 -0.72 3.65
C ILE A 98 -0.56 -1.75 4.07
N PHE A 99 -0.08 -2.84 4.65
CA PHE A 99 -0.92 -3.85 5.31
C PHE A 99 -0.76 -3.78 6.82
N MET A 100 -1.86 -3.59 7.54
CA MET A 100 -1.90 -3.69 9.00
C MET A 100 -2.07 -5.16 9.40
N ARG A 101 -1.01 -5.77 9.92
CA ARG A 101 -0.93 -7.22 10.26
C ARG A 101 -1.59 -7.59 11.59
N ARG A 102 -2.60 -6.84 12.03
CA ARG A 102 -3.24 -7.06 13.35
C ARG A 102 -4.33 -8.11 13.34
N MET A 103 -5.12 -8.17 12.25
CA MET A 103 -6.26 -9.08 12.16
C MET A 103 -5.80 -10.55 12.15
N GLY A 104 -6.33 -11.35 13.07
CA GLY A 104 -5.97 -12.76 13.22
C GLY A 104 -4.56 -13.01 13.78
N SER A 105 -3.99 -12.03 14.47
CA SER A 105 -2.65 -12.08 15.06
C SER A 105 -2.68 -11.65 16.51
N ALA A 106 -1.72 -12.11 17.30
CA ALA A 106 -1.47 -11.62 18.67
C ALA A 106 -1.20 -10.10 18.73
N ALA A 107 -0.90 -9.49 17.58
CA ALA A 107 -0.74 -8.05 17.46
C ALA A 107 -2.03 -7.25 17.59
N LEU A 108 -3.20 -7.89 17.60
CA LEU A 108 -4.50 -7.20 17.76
C LEU A 108 -4.56 -6.36 19.04
N THR A 109 -4.00 -6.88 20.13
CA THR A 109 -3.93 -6.23 21.44
C THR A 109 -2.60 -5.52 21.73
N SER A 110 -1.68 -5.50 20.76
CA SER A 110 -0.38 -4.84 20.90
C SER A 110 -0.50 -3.34 20.71
N THR A 111 0.24 -2.57 21.49
CA THR A 111 0.30 -1.10 21.42
C THR A 111 1.29 -0.58 20.38
N GLY A 112 2.23 -1.43 19.92
CA GLY A 112 3.24 -1.06 18.92
C GLY A 112 2.74 -1.09 17.47
N PRO A 113 3.43 -0.47 16.52
CA PRO A 113 3.12 -0.60 15.10
C PRO A 113 3.39 -2.02 14.62
N VAL A 114 2.41 -2.63 13.97
CA VAL A 114 2.55 -3.94 13.31
C VAL A 114 1.99 -3.81 11.90
N LEU A 115 2.87 -3.50 10.99
CA LEU A 115 2.54 -3.30 9.59
C LEU A 115 3.59 -3.94 8.67
N ASN A 116 3.25 -4.08 7.41
CA ASN A 116 4.16 -4.44 6.34
C ASN A 116 3.84 -3.57 5.12
N VAL A 117 4.86 -3.15 4.37
CA VAL A 117 4.68 -2.40 3.12
C VAL A 117 5.08 -3.33 1.99
N LEU A 118 4.13 -3.75 1.19
CA LEU A 118 4.33 -4.78 0.17
C LEU A 118 4.16 -4.20 -1.24
N PRO A 119 4.91 -4.72 -2.22
CA PRO A 119 4.85 -4.22 -3.58
C PRO A 119 3.52 -4.57 -4.24
N LEU A 120 2.80 -3.54 -4.68
CA LEU A 120 1.58 -3.63 -5.46
C LEU A 120 1.94 -3.35 -6.93
N ALA A 121 1.80 -4.35 -7.80
CA ALA A 121 1.91 -4.15 -9.23
C ALA A 121 0.64 -3.44 -9.73
N VAL A 122 0.81 -2.28 -10.33
CA VAL A 122 -0.27 -1.51 -10.95
C VAL A 122 -0.10 -1.62 -12.45
N HIS A 123 -1.16 -2.03 -13.11
CA HIS A 123 -1.31 -2.01 -14.56
C HIS A 123 -2.52 -1.16 -14.90
N ILE A 124 -2.40 -0.24 -15.84
CA ILE A 124 -3.48 0.64 -16.29
C ILE A 124 -3.71 0.34 -17.77
N ASP A 125 -4.86 -0.24 -18.08
CA ASP A 125 -5.30 -0.45 -19.46
C ASP A 125 -6.20 0.72 -19.89
N ALA A 126 -5.87 1.35 -21.01
CA ALA A 126 -6.64 2.45 -21.57
C ALA A 126 -8.07 2.05 -22.00
N GLN A 127 -8.32 0.77 -22.18
CA GLN A 127 -9.64 0.22 -22.55
C GLN A 127 -10.44 -0.27 -21.32
N GLU A 128 -9.80 -0.35 -20.15
CA GLU A 128 -10.41 -0.78 -18.90
C GLU A 128 -11.27 0.34 -18.30
N THR A 129 -12.44 0.00 -17.78
CA THR A 129 -13.24 0.97 -17.03
C THR A 129 -12.66 1.20 -15.64
N LEU A 130 -12.98 2.34 -15.01
CA LEU A 130 -12.60 2.60 -13.63
C LEU A 130 -13.11 1.53 -12.65
N ALA A 131 -14.29 0.98 -12.92
CA ALA A 131 -14.86 -0.12 -12.13
C ALA A 131 -14.03 -1.40 -12.24
N ASP A 132 -13.61 -1.76 -13.45
CA ASP A 132 -12.79 -2.94 -13.68
C ASP A 132 -11.42 -2.81 -13.01
N LEU A 133 -10.79 -1.64 -13.13
CA LEU A 133 -9.55 -1.33 -12.43
C LEU A 133 -9.72 -1.47 -10.91
N ALA A 134 -10.79 -0.89 -10.33
CA ALA A 134 -11.04 -0.96 -8.89
C ALA A 134 -11.26 -2.41 -8.43
N MET A 135 -12.06 -3.19 -9.14
CA MET A 135 -12.32 -4.60 -8.82
C MET A 135 -11.06 -5.46 -8.96
N ARG A 136 -10.24 -5.21 -9.97
CA ARG A 136 -8.98 -5.93 -10.19
C ARG A 136 -7.97 -5.64 -9.10
N LEU A 137 -7.81 -4.38 -8.70
CA LEU A 137 -6.94 -3.98 -7.58
C LEU A 137 -7.45 -4.58 -6.26
N ALA A 138 -8.76 -4.56 -5.99
CA ALA A 138 -9.36 -5.18 -4.82
C ALA A 138 -9.08 -6.69 -4.76
N ALA A 139 -9.24 -7.40 -5.88
CA ALA A 139 -8.93 -8.82 -5.97
C ALA A 139 -7.44 -9.10 -5.72
N GLN A 140 -6.55 -8.27 -6.25
CA GLN A 140 -5.11 -8.36 -6.03
C GLN A 140 -4.75 -8.12 -4.56
N LEU A 141 -5.28 -7.08 -3.92
CA LEU A 141 -5.07 -6.80 -2.50
C LEU A 141 -5.60 -7.94 -1.61
N LYS A 142 -6.76 -8.52 -1.95
CA LYS A 142 -7.30 -9.69 -1.25
C LYS A 142 -6.35 -10.90 -1.32
N LYS A 143 -5.69 -11.08 -2.47
CA LYS A 143 -4.67 -12.11 -2.66
C LYS A 143 -3.42 -11.83 -1.83
N MET A 144 -2.89 -10.60 -1.92
CA MET A 144 -1.71 -10.17 -1.17
C MET A 144 -1.93 -10.25 0.35
N ARG A 145 -3.14 -9.93 0.84
CA ARG A 145 -3.48 -10.02 2.27
C ARG A 145 -3.31 -11.41 2.86
N ARG A 146 -3.48 -12.47 2.08
CA ARG A 146 -3.25 -13.85 2.54
C ARG A 146 -1.77 -14.15 2.77
N HIS A 147 -0.88 -13.40 2.11
CA HIS A 147 0.58 -13.55 2.13
C HIS A 147 1.29 -12.34 2.77
N GLN A 148 0.53 -11.50 3.51
CA GLN A 148 1.04 -10.25 4.08
C GLN A 148 2.05 -10.44 5.23
N ARG A 149 2.21 -11.65 5.73
CA ARG A 149 3.15 -11.96 6.82
C ARG A 149 4.60 -12.07 6.34
N TYR A 150 4.81 -12.27 5.05
CA TYR A 150 6.14 -12.34 4.46
C TYR A 150 6.72 -10.93 4.33
N ASP A 151 7.85 -10.68 4.97
CA ASP A 151 8.40 -9.33 5.08
C ASP A 151 8.95 -8.81 3.75
N ALA A 152 8.76 -7.52 3.49
CA ALA A 152 9.28 -6.87 2.29
C ALA A 152 10.81 -6.99 2.19
N GLU A 153 11.53 -6.85 3.30
CA GLU A 153 12.97 -7.05 3.34
C GLU A 153 13.38 -8.49 2.95
N GLN A 154 12.56 -9.48 3.32
CA GLN A 154 12.82 -10.86 2.92
C GLN A 154 12.60 -11.06 1.42
N ILE A 155 11.61 -10.36 0.83
CA ILE A 155 11.40 -10.35 -0.63
C ILE A 155 12.64 -9.80 -1.34
N VAL A 156 13.26 -8.75 -0.81
CA VAL A 156 14.52 -8.19 -1.35
C VAL A 156 15.65 -9.18 -1.21
N ARG A 157 15.87 -9.75 -0.01
CA ARG A 157 16.93 -10.74 0.23
C ARG A 157 16.84 -11.96 -0.68
N ASP A 158 15.64 -12.48 -0.86
CA ASP A 158 15.40 -13.66 -1.73
C ASP A 158 15.69 -13.40 -3.22
N SER A 159 15.84 -12.12 -3.59
CA SER A 159 16.18 -11.74 -4.96
C SER A 159 17.68 -11.76 -5.28
N GLY A 160 18.51 -12.00 -4.28
CA GLY A 160 19.96 -11.89 -4.42
C GLY A 160 20.48 -10.45 -4.60
N LYS A 161 19.61 -9.44 -4.50
CA LYS A 161 20.02 -8.02 -4.54
C LYS A 161 20.46 -7.59 -3.14
N ALA A 162 21.47 -6.71 -3.09
CA ALA A 162 21.92 -6.13 -1.84
C ALA A 162 20.88 -5.11 -1.30
N ALA A 163 20.88 -4.90 0.01
CA ALA A 163 20.10 -3.83 0.61
C ALA A 163 20.65 -2.48 0.10
N GLY A 164 19.82 -1.71 -0.61
CA GLY A 164 20.22 -0.44 -1.25
C GLY A 164 20.25 -0.45 -2.76
N ASP A 165 20.12 -1.62 -3.38
CA ASP A 165 19.84 -1.72 -4.81
C ASP A 165 18.43 -1.17 -5.12
N GLU A 166 18.01 -1.27 -6.37
CA GLU A 166 16.73 -0.78 -6.86
C GLU A 166 15.55 -1.14 -5.91
N PRO A 167 14.77 -0.16 -5.42
CA PRO A 167 13.68 -0.40 -4.50
C PRO A 167 12.58 -1.26 -5.12
N LEU A 168 11.85 -2.04 -4.31
CA LEU A 168 10.75 -2.89 -4.78
C LEU A 168 9.56 -2.07 -5.31
N PHE A 169 9.39 -0.85 -4.83
CA PHE A 169 8.26 0.02 -5.16
C PHE A 169 8.66 1.49 -5.00
N GLY A 170 7.88 2.36 -5.63
CA GLY A 170 8.01 3.81 -5.51
C GLY A 170 7.09 4.38 -4.43
N PRO A 171 6.09 5.22 -4.79
CA PRO A 171 5.18 5.82 -3.83
C PRO A 171 4.44 4.78 -2.99
N VAL A 172 4.25 5.08 -1.70
CA VAL A 172 3.52 4.21 -0.77
C VAL A 172 2.07 4.68 -0.65
N LEU A 173 1.14 3.77 -0.86
CA LEU A 173 -0.30 3.99 -0.77
C LEU A 173 -0.81 3.49 0.59
N ASN A 174 -1.53 4.35 1.30
CA ASN A 174 -2.18 4.03 2.56
C ASN A 174 -3.64 4.47 2.51
N VAL A 175 -4.55 3.52 2.38
CA VAL A 175 -5.99 3.79 2.37
C VAL A 175 -6.55 3.56 3.77
N LYS A 176 -7.00 4.63 4.41
CA LYS A 176 -7.62 4.60 5.75
C LYS A 176 -9.11 4.91 5.60
N VAL A 177 -9.95 3.97 6.01
CA VAL A 177 -11.41 4.06 5.92
C VAL A 177 -11.99 4.22 7.32
N PHE A 178 -11.57 5.22 8.05
CA PHE A 178 -12.14 5.52 9.36
C PHE A 178 -12.00 7.01 9.66
N ASP A 179 -13.02 7.52 10.29
CA ASP A 179 -13.04 8.83 10.86
C ASP A 179 -12.73 8.71 12.37
N TYR A 180 -11.76 9.46 12.83
CA TYR A 180 -11.47 9.56 14.25
C TYR A 180 -12.27 10.75 14.81
N GLN A 181 -13.53 10.52 15.14
CA GLN A 181 -14.22 11.43 16.04
C GLN A 181 -13.83 11.07 17.47
N LEU A 182 -12.95 11.85 18.04
CA LEU A 182 -12.63 11.75 19.46
C LEU A 182 -13.56 12.72 20.19
N ASP A 183 -14.51 12.17 20.95
CA ASP A 183 -15.31 12.92 21.91
C ASP A 183 -14.64 12.75 23.29
N ILE A 184 -14.21 13.85 23.87
CA ILE A 184 -13.66 13.88 25.23
C ILE A 184 -14.58 14.78 26.05
N ASP A 185 -15.47 14.18 26.82
CA ASP A 185 -16.45 14.87 27.69
C ASP A 185 -17.31 15.91 26.97
N GLY A 186 -17.77 15.61 25.75
CA GLY A 186 -18.60 16.50 24.95
C GLY A 186 -17.82 17.59 24.21
N VAL A 187 -16.49 17.54 24.23
CA VAL A 187 -15.63 18.42 23.43
C VAL A 187 -15.22 17.72 22.16
N GLU A 188 -15.60 18.28 21.01
CA GLU A 188 -15.18 17.80 19.71
C GLU A 188 -13.66 17.99 19.54
N ALA A 189 -12.93 16.90 19.39
CA ALA A 189 -11.48 16.96 19.19
C ALA A 189 -11.13 16.87 17.71
N VAL A 190 -10.29 17.81 17.26
CA VAL A 190 -9.73 17.79 15.90
C VAL A 190 -8.41 17.03 15.90
N THR A 191 -8.34 15.96 15.12
CA THR A 191 -7.13 15.14 14.99
C THR A 191 -6.22 15.70 13.90
N HIS A 192 -5.01 16.09 14.25
CA HIS A 192 -3.97 16.45 13.30
C HIS A 192 -2.94 15.33 13.20
N THR A 193 -2.73 14.80 12.00
CA THR A 193 -1.66 13.83 11.77
C THR A 193 -0.33 14.55 11.61
N LEU A 194 0.57 14.35 12.56
CA LEU A 194 1.94 14.80 12.47
C LEU A 194 2.80 13.62 11.96
N ALA A 195 3.54 13.84 10.88
CA ALA A 195 4.53 12.89 10.40
C ALA A 195 5.89 13.60 10.39
N THR A 196 6.85 12.96 11.01
CA THR A 196 8.24 13.47 11.11
C THR A 196 9.14 12.91 10.01
N GLY A 197 8.58 12.15 9.07
CA GLY A 197 9.31 11.46 8.01
C GLY A 197 9.99 10.17 8.46
N PRO A 198 10.59 9.43 7.53
CA PRO A 198 11.40 8.27 7.83
C PRO A 198 12.71 8.66 8.49
#